data_9e1b14bb949913dab592be392d1cbb36
#
_entry.id   9e1b14bb949913dab592be392d1cbb36
#
_cell.length_a   1.000
_cell.length_b   1.000
_cell.length_c   1.000
_cell.angle_alpha   90.00
_cell.angle_beta   90.00
_cell.angle_gamma   90.00
#
_symmetry.space_group_name_H-M   'P 1'
#
loop_
_entity.id
_entity.type
_entity.pdbx_description
1 polymer ?
#
loop_
_entity_poly.entity_id
_entity_poly.type
_entity_poly.pdbx_seq_one_letter_code
_entity_poly.pdbx_strand_id
1 'polypeptide(L)'
;MNFQLVSSYTPSGDQPTAIAELAAGLNQNVKAQTLLGVTGSGKTFTIANVLNQVNRPALILSHNKTLAAQLYQEFKQFFPRNAVEYFVSYYDYYQPEAYLPTTNTYIEKDLSINDEIEKLRLRTTSSLLSGRRDVIVVASVSCIYGIGNPE
;
A
#
# COMPACT_ATOMS: atom_id res chain seq x y z
N MET A 1 7.41 4.45 17.24
CA MET A 1 7.02 3.04 17.06
C MET A 1 7.74 2.44 15.89
N ASN A 2 8.19 1.21 16.06
CA ASN A 2 8.88 0.49 14.99
C ASN A 2 7.96 -0.50 14.32
N PHE A 3 8.28 -0.85 13.09
CA PHE A 3 7.60 -1.94 12.42
C PHE A 3 7.87 -3.26 13.13
N GLN A 4 6.86 -4.10 13.19
CA GLN A 4 6.95 -5.44 13.77
C GLN A 4 6.41 -6.44 12.76
N LEU A 5 7.31 -6.99 11.97
CA LEU A 5 6.97 -7.98 10.95
C LEU A 5 6.55 -9.29 11.60
N VAL A 6 5.38 -9.78 11.24
CA VAL A 6 4.85 -11.06 11.70
C VAL A 6 4.68 -11.96 10.49
N SER A 7 5.41 -13.07 10.45
CA SER A 7 5.32 -14.01 9.35
C SER A 7 5.75 -15.39 9.81
N SER A 8 5.11 -16.41 9.26
CA SER A 8 5.54 -17.80 9.44
C SER A 8 6.66 -18.16 8.48
N TYR A 9 6.97 -17.29 7.52
CA TYR A 9 8.04 -17.51 6.54
C TYR A 9 9.31 -16.84 7.00
N THR A 10 10.44 -17.41 6.57
CA THR A 10 11.75 -16.78 6.70
C THR A 10 12.30 -16.49 5.31
N PRO A 11 13.11 -15.43 5.16
CA PRO A 11 13.72 -15.15 3.86
C PRO A 11 14.53 -16.34 3.34
N SER A 12 14.34 -16.65 2.06
CA SER A 12 15.00 -17.80 1.42
C SER A 12 15.47 -17.43 0.02
N GLY A 13 16.30 -18.29 -0.57
CA GLY A 13 16.85 -18.06 -1.90
C GLY A 13 17.67 -16.79 -1.94
N ASP A 14 17.37 -15.92 -2.90
CA ASP A 14 18.04 -14.62 -3.06
C ASP A 14 17.48 -13.51 -2.17
N GLN A 15 16.43 -13.80 -1.41
CA GLN A 15 15.78 -12.77 -0.58
C GLN A 15 16.70 -12.18 0.47
N PRO A 16 17.50 -12.96 1.24
CA PRO A 16 18.37 -12.36 2.24
C PRO A 16 19.36 -11.34 1.65
N THR A 17 19.92 -11.63 0.49
CA THR A 17 20.84 -10.73 -0.20
C THR A 17 20.11 -9.46 -0.66
N ALA A 18 18.95 -9.62 -1.27
CA ALA A 18 18.15 -8.49 -1.74
C ALA A 18 17.74 -7.58 -0.57
N ILE A 19 17.30 -8.16 0.53
CA ILE A 19 16.92 -7.40 1.73
C ILE A 19 18.11 -6.59 2.24
N ALA A 20 19.27 -7.22 2.36
CA ALA A 20 20.47 -6.55 2.87
C ALA A 20 20.91 -5.41 1.95
N GLU A 21 20.91 -5.63 0.66
CA GLU A 21 21.31 -4.61 -0.31
C GLU A 21 20.34 -3.43 -0.36
N LEU A 22 19.03 -3.70 -0.34
CA LEU A 22 18.03 -2.64 -0.36
C LEU A 22 18.06 -1.82 0.93
N ALA A 23 18.18 -2.47 2.08
CA ALA A 23 18.26 -1.78 3.36
C ALA A 23 19.54 -0.93 3.44
N ALA A 24 20.67 -1.46 2.99
CA ALA A 24 21.91 -0.70 2.97
C ALA A 24 21.81 0.52 2.04
N GLY A 25 21.20 0.36 0.86
CA GLY A 25 20.98 1.47 -0.05
C GLY A 25 20.15 2.59 0.56
N LEU A 26 19.07 2.22 1.25
CA LEU A 26 18.23 3.21 1.95
C LEU A 26 18.99 3.92 3.06
N ASN A 27 19.79 3.21 3.83
CA ASN A 27 20.58 3.79 4.92
C ASN A 27 21.68 4.71 4.38
N GLN A 28 22.13 4.49 3.16
CA GLN A 28 23.12 5.32 2.47
C GLN A 28 22.47 6.42 1.64
N ASN A 29 21.17 6.59 1.72
CA ASN A 29 20.39 7.60 0.99
C ASN A 29 20.50 7.48 -0.53
N VAL A 30 20.58 6.26 -1.04
CA VAL A 30 20.51 5.99 -2.46
C VAL A 30 19.12 6.40 -2.97
N LYS A 31 19.06 7.20 -4.03
CA LYS A 31 17.78 7.78 -4.48
C LYS A 31 16.83 6.75 -5.07
N ALA A 32 17.35 5.75 -5.76
CA ALA A 32 16.52 4.77 -6.45
C ALA A 32 17.20 3.41 -6.47
N GLN A 33 16.42 2.38 -6.28
CA GLN A 33 16.87 0.99 -6.36
C GLN A 33 15.78 0.19 -7.07
N THR A 34 16.18 -0.84 -7.78
CA THR A 34 15.24 -1.72 -8.50
C THR A 34 15.37 -3.14 -7.99
N LEU A 35 14.23 -3.71 -7.60
CA LEU A 35 14.14 -5.11 -7.22
C LEU A 35 13.52 -5.89 -8.37
N LEU A 36 14.32 -6.77 -8.99
CA LEU A 36 13.86 -7.62 -10.07
C LEU A 36 13.48 -8.99 -9.53
N GLY A 37 12.36 -9.50 -10.01
CA GLY A 37 11.90 -10.82 -9.63
C GLY A 37 10.68 -11.19 -10.46
N VAL A 38 10.51 -12.49 -10.67
CA VAL A 38 9.32 -12.99 -11.39
C VAL A 38 8.12 -13.02 -10.45
N THR A 39 6.92 -13.09 -11.02
CA THR A 39 5.69 -13.23 -10.26
C THR A 39 5.78 -14.45 -9.34
N GLY A 40 5.40 -14.28 -8.08
CA GLY A 40 5.49 -15.36 -7.09
C GLY A 40 6.85 -15.52 -6.44
N SER A 41 7.81 -14.63 -6.72
CA SER A 41 9.15 -14.69 -6.13
C SER A 41 9.23 -14.16 -4.71
N GLY A 42 8.13 -13.64 -4.17
CA GLY A 42 8.11 -13.11 -2.82
C GLY A 42 8.62 -11.69 -2.70
N LYS A 43 8.44 -10.86 -3.74
CA LYS A 43 8.90 -9.47 -3.70
C LYS A 43 8.24 -8.67 -2.58
N THR A 44 6.96 -8.89 -2.31
CA THR A 44 6.26 -8.20 -1.23
C THR A 44 6.86 -8.53 0.12
N PHE A 45 7.15 -9.80 0.35
CA PHE A 45 7.82 -10.24 1.58
C PHE A 45 9.21 -9.63 1.72
N THR A 46 9.95 -9.56 0.62
CA THR A 46 11.27 -8.91 0.59
C THR A 46 11.16 -7.45 1.02
N ILE A 47 10.22 -6.70 0.45
CA ILE A 47 10.02 -5.29 0.80
C ILE A 47 9.56 -5.15 2.26
N ALA A 48 8.68 -6.05 2.74
CA ALA A 48 8.27 -6.03 4.14
C ALA A 48 9.47 -6.18 5.09
N ASN A 49 10.38 -7.07 4.77
CA ASN A 49 11.61 -7.23 5.56
C ASN A 49 12.50 -5.98 5.54
N VAL A 50 12.61 -5.32 4.37
CA VAL A 50 13.35 -4.07 4.27
C VAL A 50 12.75 -3.00 5.17
N LEU A 51 11.43 -2.83 5.13
CA LEU A 51 10.73 -1.85 5.97
C LEU A 51 10.93 -2.15 7.45
N ASN A 52 10.89 -3.43 7.81
CA ASN A 52 11.12 -3.85 9.20
C ASN A 52 12.52 -3.48 9.70
N GLN A 53 13.49 -3.45 8.82
CA GLN A 53 14.87 -3.09 9.18
C GLN A 53 15.09 -1.58 9.22
N VAL A 54 14.57 -0.83 8.25
CA VAL A 54 14.87 0.60 8.14
C VAL A 54 13.92 1.49 8.94
N ASN A 55 12.74 1.00 9.29
CA ASN A 55 11.76 1.70 10.12
C ASN A 55 11.41 3.10 9.61
N ARG A 56 11.17 3.22 8.32
CA ARG A 56 10.76 4.47 7.68
C ARG A 56 9.33 4.36 7.18
N PRO A 57 8.55 5.45 7.25
CA PRO A 57 7.24 5.47 6.59
C PRO A 57 7.38 5.16 5.10
N ALA A 58 6.43 4.46 4.54
CA ALA A 58 6.50 4.02 3.15
C ALA A 58 5.21 4.35 2.40
N LEU A 59 5.37 4.72 1.14
CA LEU A 59 4.26 4.87 0.21
C LEU A 59 4.43 3.82 -0.88
N ILE A 60 3.44 2.96 -1.01
CA ILE A 60 3.42 1.90 -2.00
C ILE A 60 2.43 2.32 -3.09
N LEU A 61 2.94 2.56 -4.28
CA LEU A 61 2.11 2.96 -5.42
C LEU A 61 1.92 1.78 -6.36
N SER A 62 0.69 1.53 -6.72
CA SER A 62 0.31 0.49 -7.67
C SER A 62 -0.39 1.11 -8.86
N HIS A 63 -0.31 0.47 -10.02
CA HIS A 63 -0.88 1.02 -11.24
C HIS A 63 -2.38 0.81 -11.37
N ASN A 64 -2.99 -0.03 -10.54
CA ASN A 64 -4.44 -0.20 -10.53
C ASN A 64 -4.96 -0.54 -9.14
N LYS A 65 -6.28 -0.41 -8.97
CA LYS A 65 -6.91 -0.64 -7.67
C LYS A 65 -6.87 -2.10 -7.22
N THR A 66 -6.91 -3.03 -8.16
CA THR A 66 -6.90 -4.46 -7.83
C THR A 66 -5.59 -4.85 -7.18
N LEU A 67 -4.47 -4.42 -7.77
CA LEU A 67 -3.16 -4.67 -7.21
C LEU A 67 -2.97 -3.90 -5.89
N ALA A 68 -3.47 -2.66 -5.82
CA ALA A 68 -3.40 -1.89 -4.58
C ALA A 68 -4.12 -2.61 -3.44
N ALA A 69 -5.31 -3.14 -3.69
CA ALA A 69 -6.06 -3.88 -2.68
C ALA A 69 -5.30 -5.14 -2.22
N GLN A 70 -4.71 -5.86 -3.17
CA GLN A 70 -3.92 -7.05 -2.86
C GLN A 70 -2.71 -6.70 -2.00
N LEU A 71 -1.98 -5.66 -2.37
CA LEU A 71 -0.80 -5.21 -1.61
C LEU A 71 -1.20 -4.73 -0.21
N TYR A 72 -2.30 -4.01 -0.10
CA TYR A 72 -2.80 -3.57 1.20
C TYR A 72 -3.05 -4.76 2.12
N GLN A 73 -3.73 -5.79 1.62
CA GLN A 73 -4.02 -6.99 2.42
C GLN A 73 -2.74 -7.70 2.83
N GLU A 74 -1.78 -7.83 1.92
CA GLU A 74 -0.52 -8.50 2.21
C GLU A 74 0.29 -7.75 3.28
N PHE A 75 0.42 -6.43 3.14
CA PHE A 75 1.14 -5.64 4.14
C PHE A 75 0.42 -5.61 5.47
N LYS A 76 -0.91 -5.61 5.47
CA LYS A 76 -1.68 -5.67 6.71
C LYS A 76 -1.46 -7.00 7.45
N GLN A 77 -1.32 -8.09 6.72
CA GLN A 77 -0.98 -9.39 7.31
C GLN A 77 0.43 -9.42 7.88
N PHE A 78 1.39 -8.80 7.20
CA PHE A 78 2.76 -8.75 7.68
C PHE A 78 2.93 -7.80 8.86
N PHE A 79 2.15 -6.73 8.91
CA PHE A 79 2.26 -5.70 9.94
C PHE A 79 0.93 -5.44 10.65
N PRO A 80 0.41 -6.46 11.39
CA PRO A 80 -0.91 -6.31 12.03
C PRO A 80 -0.93 -5.28 13.16
N ARG A 81 0.24 -4.90 13.69
CA ARG A 81 0.35 -3.94 14.78
C ARG A 81 0.77 -2.55 14.35
N ASN A 82 0.96 -2.35 13.05
CA ASN A 82 1.41 -1.08 12.51
C ASN A 82 0.31 -0.43 11.68
N ALA A 83 0.50 0.83 11.33
CA ALA A 83 -0.49 1.57 10.58
C ALA A 83 -0.32 1.27 9.08
N VAL A 84 -1.08 0.33 8.57
CA VAL A 84 -1.16 0.04 7.14
C VAL A 84 -2.47 0.64 6.64
N GLU A 85 -2.37 1.63 5.76
CA GLU A 85 -3.51 2.40 5.30
C GLU A 85 -3.71 2.26 3.80
N TYR A 86 -4.94 2.38 3.36
CA TYR A 86 -5.34 2.22 1.97
C TYR A 86 -5.89 3.55 1.46
N PHE A 87 -5.25 4.11 0.45
CA PHE A 87 -5.62 5.41 -0.09
C PHE A 87 -5.91 5.27 -1.57
N VAL A 88 -7.18 5.28 -1.93
CA VAL A 88 -7.62 5.18 -3.33
C VAL A 88 -8.52 6.36 -3.65
N SER A 89 -8.61 6.68 -4.94
CA SER A 89 -9.49 7.74 -5.39
C SER A 89 -10.90 7.21 -5.59
N TYR A 90 -11.87 8.12 -5.58
CA TYR A 90 -13.24 7.78 -5.92
C TYR A 90 -13.34 7.23 -7.34
N TYR A 91 -12.48 7.71 -8.23
CA TYR A 91 -12.44 7.30 -9.62
C TYR A 91 -12.20 5.80 -9.78
N ASP A 92 -11.42 5.20 -8.89
CA ASP A 92 -11.10 3.77 -8.96
C ASP A 92 -12.34 2.88 -8.83
N TYR A 93 -13.40 3.38 -8.22
CA TYR A 93 -14.63 2.64 -8.00
C TYR A 93 -15.72 2.93 -9.01
N TYR A 94 -15.55 3.92 -9.86
CA TYR A 94 -16.53 4.30 -10.86
C TYR A 94 -16.18 3.74 -12.26
N GLN A 95 -15.64 2.55 -12.29
CA GLN A 95 -15.26 1.90 -13.55
C GLN A 95 -16.48 1.34 -14.25
N PRO A 96 -16.56 1.49 -15.60
CA PRO A 96 -17.71 1.01 -16.35
C PRO A 96 -18.01 -0.48 -16.20
N GLU A 97 -16.99 -1.30 -16.03
CA GLU A 97 -17.15 -2.73 -15.84
C GLU A 97 -17.82 -3.11 -14.53
N ALA A 98 -17.91 -2.19 -13.60
CA ALA A 98 -18.64 -2.40 -12.36
C ALA A 98 -20.10 -1.98 -12.46
N TYR A 99 -20.54 -1.51 -13.60
CA TYR A 99 -21.89 -1.05 -13.80
C TYR A 99 -22.87 -2.23 -13.87
N LEU A 100 -23.88 -2.19 -13.01
CA LEU A 100 -24.97 -3.16 -13.01
C LEU A 100 -26.25 -2.48 -13.45
N PRO A 101 -27.08 -3.14 -14.29
CA PRO A 101 -28.25 -2.49 -14.88
C PRO A 101 -29.40 -2.25 -13.91
N THR A 102 -29.29 -2.61 -12.65
CA THR A 102 -30.33 -2.35 -11.65
C THR A 102 -30.05 -1.05 -10.91
N THR A 103 -30.81 -0.02 -11.23
CA THR A 103 -30.56 1.35 -10.81
C THR A 103 -30.48 1.54 -9.28
N ASN A 104 -31.43 0.93 -8.54
CA ASN A 104 -31.49 1.13 -7.10
C ASN A 104 -30.33 0.45 -6.38
N THR A 105 -30.00 -0.77 -6.76
CA THR A 105 -28.87 -1.49 -6.19
C THR A 105 -27.56 -0.78 -6.46
N TYR A 106 -27.43 -0.18 -7.64
CA TYR A 106 -26.25 0.56 -8.01
C TYR A 106 -26.07 1.81 -7.14
N ILE A 107 -27.13 2.57 -6.90
CA ILE A 107 -27.08 3.79 -6.07
C ILE A 107 -26.69 3.46 -4.64
N GLU A 108 -27.29 2.45 -4.04
CA GLU A 108 -26.96 2.04 -2.68
C GLU A 108 -25.51 1.59 -2.57
N LYS A 109 -25.04 0.83 -3.54
CA LYS A 109 -23.67 0.36 -3.59
C LYS A 109 -22.69 1.52 -3.74
N ASP A 110 -23.04 2.49 -4.57
CA ASP A 110 -22.23 3.68 -4.79
C ASP A 110 -22.05 4.49 -3.52
N LEU A 111 -23.13 4.76 -2.81
CA LEU A 111 -23.08 5.50 -1.56
C LEU A 111 -22.24 4.78 -0.50
N SER A 112 -22.40 3.47 -0.41
CA SER A 112 -21.63 2.65 0.53
C SER A 112 -20.14 2.66 0.19
N ILE A 113 -19.79 2.58 -1.09
CA ILE A 113 -18.41 2.60 -1.55
C ILE A 113 -17.79 3.96 -1.25
N ASN A 114 -18.50 5.06 -1.50
CA ASN A 114 -17.99 6.41 -1.23
C ASN A 114 -17.73 6.62 0.25
N ASP A 115 -18.62 6.18 1.12
CA ASP A 115 -18.41 6.27 2.57
C ASP A 115 -17.19 5.49 3.00
N GLU A 116 -17.01 4.29 2.45
CA GLU A 116 -15.86 3.44 2.77
C GLU A 116 -14.56 4.10 2.32
N ILE A 117 -14.52 4.65 1.11
CA ILE A 117 -13.35 5.34 0.58
C ILE A 117 -13.02 6.55 1.47
N GLU A 118 -14.02 7.32 1.85
CA GLU A 118 -13.80 8.49 2.69
C GLU A 118 -13.21 8.10 4.04
N LYS A 119 -13.73 7.07 4.66
CA LYS A 119 -13.19 6.57 5.92
C LYS A 119 -11.73 6.14 5.79
N LEU A 120 -11.40 5.41 4.73
CA LEU A 120 -10.04 4.96 4.48
C LEU A 120 -9.09 6.14 4.27
N ARG A 121 -9.52 7.16 3.53
CA ARG A 121 -8.73 8.35 3.29
C ARG A 121 -8.51 9.15 4.57
N LEU A 122 -9.54 9.29 5.40
CA LEU A 122 -9.44 9.97 6.69
C LEU A 122 -8.51 9.24 7.64
N ARG A 123 -8.57 7.91 7.68
CA ARG A 123 -7.65 7.11 8.49
C ARG A 123 -6.21 7.31 8.05
N THR A 124 -5.95 7.32 6.76
CA THR A 124 -4.62 7.58 6.23
C THR A 124 -4.11 8.95 6.68
N THR A 125 -4.93 9.98 6.52
CA THR A 125 -4.57 11.33 6.92
C THR A 125 -4.29 11.39 8.42
N SER A 126 -5.13 10.77 9.23
CA SER A 126 -4.96 10.73 10.67
C SER A 126 -3.64 10.05 11.06
N SER A 127 -3.33 8.92 10.45
CA SER A 127 -2.08 8.21 10.73
C SER A 127 -0.86 9.05 10.38
N LEU A 128 -0.89 9.75 9.25
CA LEU A 128 0.22 10.60 8.83
C LEU A 128 0.40 11.81 9.74
N LEU A 129 -0.71 12.41 10.16
CA LEU A 129 -0.66 13.60 11.03
C LEU A 129 -0.31 13.27 12.48
N SER A 130 -0.44 12.01 12.88
CA SER A 130 -0.13 11.60 14.25
C SER A 130 1.36 11.61 14.58
N GLY A 131 2.22 11.75 13.57
CA GLY A 131 3.67 11.71 13.76
C GLY A 131 4.26 10.30 13.86
N ARG A 132 3.46 9.26 13.67
CA ARG A 132 3.94 7.89 13.65
C ARG A 132 4.90 7.67 12.50
N ARG A 133 5.91 6.85 12.72
CA ARG A 133 6.84 6.47 11.67
C ARG A 133 6.59 5.07 11.12
N ASP A 134 5.76 4.29 11.79
CA ASP A 134 5.41 2.92 11.39
C ASP A 134 4.17 2.90 10.49
N VAL A 135 4.19 3.72 9.44
CA VAL A 135 3.05 3.90 8.54
C VAL A 135 3.40 3.41 7.14
N ILE A 136 2.55 2.56 6.59
CA ILE A 136 2.60 2.15 5.19
C ILE A 136 1.29 2.60 4.55
N VAL A 137 1.38 3.44 3.52
CA VAL A 137 0.22 3.86 2.73
C VAL A 137 0.27 3.12 1.40
N VAL A 138 -0.77 2.37 1.09
CA VAL A 138 -0.90 1.71 -0.21
C VAL A 138 -1.92 2.49 -1.04
N ALA A 139 -1.50 2.95 -2.20
CA ALA A 139 -2.32 3.82 -3.05
C ALA A 139 -2.24 3.38 -4.51
N SER A 140 -3.26 3.74 -5.28
CA SER A 140 -3.22 3.60 -6.72
C SER A 140 -2.71 4.90 -7.36
N VAL A 141 -2.11 4.78 -8.55
CA VAL A 141 -1.54 5.96 -9.24
C VAL A 141 -2.60 6.99 -9.60
N SER A 142 -3.88 6.60 -9.71
CA SER A 142 -4.97 7.54 -9.97
C SER A 142 -5.10 8.62 -8.90
N CYS A 143 -4.63 8.35 -7.67
CA CYS A 143 -4.64 9.34 -6.59
C CYS A 143 -3.71 10.51 -6.88
N ILE A 144 -2.61 10.26 -7.60
CA ILE A 144 -1.65 11.30 -7.95
C ILE A 144 -2.29 12.31 -8.91
N TYR A 145 -3.02 11.82 -9.88
CA TYR A 145 -3.69 12.68 -10.86
C TYR A 145 -4.77 13.53 -10.22
N GLY A 146 -5.49 12.99 -9.25
CA GLY A 146 -6.50 13.75 -8.51
C GLY A 146 -5.92 14.86 -7.65
N ILE A 147 -4.70 14.70 -7.19
CA ILE A 147 -4.02 15.69 -6.35
C ILE A 147 -3.46 16.84 -7.20
N GLY A 148 -3.15 16.58 -8.47
CA GLY A 148 -2.48 17.53 -9.33
C GLY A 148 -3.33 18.70 -9.81
N ASN A 149 -4.57 18.85 -9.38
CA ASN A 149 -5.43 19.95 -9.83
C ASN A 149 -5.96 20.72 -8.62
N PRO A 150 -5.24 21.74 -8.19
CA PRO A 150 -5.54 22.47 -6.96
C PRO A 150 -6.65 23.53 -7.09
N GLU A 151 -7.35 23.61 -8.17
CA GLU A 151 -8.41 24.60 -8.36
C GLU A 151 -9.63 24.39 -7.48
#